data_2c80d63957ea46d4fc57df8a36e715fb
#
_entry.id   2c80d63957ea46d4fc57df8a36e715fb
#
_cell.length_a   1.000
_cell.length_b   1.000
_cell.length_c   1.000
_cell.angle_alpha   90.00
_cell.angle_beta   90.00
_cell.angle_gamma   90.00
#
_symmetry.space_group_name_H-M   'P 1'
#
loop_
_entity.id
_entity.type
_entity.pdbx_description
1 polymer ?
#
loop_
_entity_poly.entity_id
_entity_poly.type
_entity_poly.pdbx_seq_one_letter_code
_entity_poly.pdbx_strand_id
1 'polypeptide(L)'
;MDLINYCLRIVINHYQEPFDLNHKKPFFDKYSQISIEKLIISRTTDQLVENLKGTEYYEPLKKLKDSQSVTLFDYDLALNLYYFTAMWKERKKFLKKKELELFTRDCGSKIDLLNMQWIYRAKKHFNLKEADIYSLLIPIHYRISVEQIKAMAEAANMDEFFSVLQKTPYARHYNFEQDLTIEQMYEDCLYHLYTADRRQNPYSIASINMYLFLKEEELRKLTTAMECIRYGLNSGETLGYVGGKI
;
A
#
# COMPACT_ATOMS: atom_id res chain seq x y z
N MET A 1 -0.33 10.41 -5.22
CA MET A 1 -1.39 9.51 -4.80
C MET A 1 -2.03 9.98 -3.51
N ASP A 2 -1.31 10.09 -2.41
CA ASP A 2 -1.84 10.54 -1.10
C ASP A 2 -2.57 11.88 -1.13
N LEU A 3 -2.10 12.83 -1.95
CA LEU A 3 -2.78 14.11 -2.15
C LEU A 3 -4.16 13.92 -2.78
N ILE A 4 -4.29 13.04 -3.76
CA ILE A 4 -5.58 12.75 -4.43
C ILE A 4 -6.53 12.08 -3.43
N ASN A 5 -6.04 11.09 -2.67
CA ASN A 5 -6.82 10.42 -1.62
C ASN A 5 -7.28 11.40 -0.53
N TYR A 6 -6.41 12.33 -0.15
CA TYR A 6 -6.77 13.37 0.80
C TYR A 6 -7.90 14.25 0.26
N CYS A 7 -7.81 14.71 -1.00
CA CYS A 7 -8.85 15.51 -1.64
C CYS A 7 -10.16 14.72 -1.82
N LEU A 8 -10.09 13.45 -2.23
CA LEU A 8 -11.25 12.56 -2.33
C LEU A 8 -11.97 12.42 -0.98
N ARG A 9 -11.20 12.22 0.09
CA ARG A 9 -11.73 12.08 1.45
C ARG A 9 -12.48 13.34 1.91
N ILE A 10 -11.95 14.53 1.57
CA ILE A 10 -12.60 15.81 1.86
C ILE A 10 -13.92 15.95 1.09
N VAL A 11 -13.88 15.65 -0.20
CA VAL A 11 -15.06 15.80 -1.09
C VAL A 11 -16.16 14.81 -0.70
N ILE A 12 -15.82 13.55 -0.45
CA ILE A 12 -16.79 12.50 -0.12
C ILE A 12 -17.43 12.73 1.25
N ASN A 13 -16.64 13.18 2.23
CA ASN A 13 -17.14 13.45 3.58
C ASN A 13 -17.74 14.85 3.74
N HIS A 14 -17.84 15.63 2.66
CA HIS A 14 -18.40 16.97 2.67
C HIS A 14 -17.80 17.90 3.73
N TYR A 15 -16.49 17.81 3.98
CA TYR A 15 -15.81 18.72 4.89
C TYR A 15 -15.92 20.15 4.36
N GLN A 16 -16.46 21.05 5.20
CA GLN A 16 -16.71 22.46 4.83
C GLN A 16 -15.49 23.36 5.08
N GLU A 17 -14.56 22.92 5.88
CA GLU A 17 -13.36 23.72 6.17
C GLU A 17 -12.43 23.76 4.97
N PRO A 18 -11.96 24.95 4.58
CA PRO A 18 -10.97 25.08 3.51
C PRO A 18 -9.67 24.39 3.95
N PHE A 19 -9.21 23.45 3.17
CA PHE A 19 -7.92 22.80 3.38
C PHE A 19 -6.84 23.54 2.60
N ASP A 20 -5.76 23.89 3.28
CA ASP A 20 -4.64 24.61 2.68
C ASP A 20 -3.59 23.62 2.16
N LEU A 21 -3.48 23.52 0.85
CA LEU A 21 -2.43 22.79 0.17
C LEU A 21 -1.37 23.68 -0.48
N ASN A 22 -1.40 25.00 -0.20
CA ASN A 22 -0.47 25.95 -0.83
C ASN A 22 0.98 25.62 -0.54
N HIS A 23 1.28 25.08 0.64
CA HIS A 23 2.63 24.62 0.99
C HIS A 23 3.17 23.50 0.08
N LYS A 24 2.30 22.72 -0.57
CA LYS A 24 2.68 21.64 -1.52
C LYS A 24 2.79 22.14 -2.96
N LYS A 25 2.19 23.28 -3.27
CA LYS A 25 2.12 23.81 -4.63
C LYS A 25 3.48 23.93 -5.32
N PRO A 26 4.54 24.52 -4.72
CA PRO A 26 5.84 24.65 -5.38
C PRO A 26 6.45 23.31 -5.82
N PHE A 27 6.21 22.26 -5.06
CA PHE A 27 6.67 20.92 -5.42
C PHE A 27 5.88 20.33 -6.59
N PHE A 28 4.54 20.41 -6.54
CA PHE A 28 3.68 19.85 -7.57
C PHE A 28 3.79 20.59 -8.90
N ASP A 29 3.87 21.91 -8.89
CA ASP A 29 4.06 22.73 -10.10
C ASP A 29 5.38 22.41 -10.81
N LYS A 30 6.42 21.99 -10.05
CA LYS A 30 7.73 21.65 -10.61
C LYS A 30 7.85 20.21 -11.08
N TYR A 31 7.23 19.27 -10.37
CA TYR A 31 7.51 17.84 -10.54
C TYR A 31 6.28 17.01 -10.94
N SER A 32 5.11 17.59 -11.05
CA SER A 32 3.87 16.89 -11.34
C SER A 32 3.00 17.64 -12.33
N GLN A 33 2.14 16.92 -13.02
CA GLN A 33 1.09 17.49 -13.87
C GLN A 33 -0.21 17.76 -13.09
N ILE A 34 -0.22 17.46 -11.78
CA ILE A 34 -1.38 17.68 -10.93
C ILE A 34 -1.46 19.15 -10.54
N SER A 35 -2.55 19.82 -10.89
CA SER A 35 -2.82 21.18 -10.43
C SER A 35 -3.51 21.17 -9.07
N ILE A 36 -2.80 21.61 -8.04
CA ILE A 36 -3.33 21.74 -6.68
C ILE A 36 -4.54 22.68 -6.66
N GLU A 37 -4.49 23.79 -7.40
CA GLU A 37 -5.59 24.76 -7.48
C GLU A 37 -6.88 24.12 -7.97
N LYS A 38 -6.80 23.30 -9.04
CA LYS A 38 -7.97 22.58 -9.55
C LYS A 38 -8.51 21.55 -8.56
N LEU A 39 -7.63 20.89 -7.81
CA LEU A 39 -8.07 19.92 -6.79
C LEU A 39 -8.80 20.61 -5.62
N ILE A 40 -8.30 21.76 -5.13
CA ILE A 40 -8.89 22.51 -4.01
C ILE A 40 -10.30 23.01 -4.34
N ILE A 41 -10.55 23.45 -5.57
CA ILE A 41 -11.87 23.98 -5.96
C ILE A 41 -12.92 22.90 -6.25
N SER A 42 -12.51 21.62 -6.33
CA SER A 42 -13.42 20.51 -6.61
C SER A 42 -14.42 20.32 -5.47
N ARG A 43 -15.70 20.28 -5.79
CA ARG A 43 -16.81 20.11 -4.84
C ARG A 43 -17.46 18.73 -4.91
N THR A 44 -17.24 18.01 -6.01
CA THR A 44 -17.75 16.67 -6.23
C THR A 44 -16.62 15.75 -6.67
N THR A 45 -16.80 14.44 -6.48
CA THR A 45 -15.85 13.42 -6.95
C THR A 45 -15.67 13.48 -8.46
N ASP A 46 -16.76 13.72 -9.21
CA ASP A 46 -16.70 13.88 -10.67
C ASP A 46 -15.84 15.07 -11.09
N GLN A 47 -16.02 16.22 -10.45
CA GLN A 47 -15.17 17.41 -10.71
C GLN A 47 -13.70 17.13 -10.39
N LEU A 48 -13.43 16.44 -9.26
CA LEU A 48 -12.09 16.09 -8.86
C LEU A 48 -11.42 15.18 -9.90
N VAL A 49 -12.14 14.15 -10.36
CA VAL A 49 -11.64 13.23 -11.39
C VAL A 49 -11.42 13.97 -12.72
N GLU A 50 -12.35 14.81 -13.17
CA GLU A 50 -12.18 15.61 -14.40
C GLU A 50 -11.00 16.60 -14.29
N ASN A 51 -10.74 17.15 -13.11
CA ASN A 51 -9.59 18.03 -12.86
C ASN A 51 -8.24 17.30 -12.89
N LEU A 52 -8.24 15.97 -12.86
CA LEU A 52 -7.06 15.13 -13.07
C LEU A 52 -6.82 14.79 -14.55
N LYS A 53 -7.67 15.26 -15.47
CA LYS A 53 -7.52 15.00 -16.91
C LYS A 53 -6.15 15.49 -17.41
N GLY A 54 -5.50 14.63 -18.18
CA GLY A 54 -4.11 14.85 -18.63
C GLY A 54 -3.05 14.32 -17.67
N THR A 55 -3.43 13.86 -16.48
CA THR A 55 -2.54 13.12 -15.57
C THR A 55 -2.70 11.61 -15.71
N GLU A 56 -1.74 10.86 -15.24
CA GLU A 56 -1.76 9.40 -15.21
C GLU A 56 -2.87 8.80 -14.31
N TYR A 57 -3.41 9.59 -13.39
CA TYR A 57 -4.46 9.18 -12.45
C TYR A 57 -5.88 9.27 -13.02
N TYR A 58 -6.06 9.97 -14.14
CA TYR A 58 -7.40 10.19 -14.71
C TYR A 58 -8.06 8.90 -15.16
N GLU A 59 -7.38 8.08 -15.97
CA GLU A 59 -7.98 6.87 -16.55
C GLU A 59 -8.36 5.80 -15.51
N PRO A 60 -7.55 5.51 -14.46
CA PRO A 60 -7.94 4.62 -13.37
C PRO A 60 -9.22 5.07 -12.65
N LEU A 61 -9.33 6.37 -12.36
CA LEU A 61 -10.46 6.90 -11.58
C LEU A 61 -11.71 7.12 -12.42
N LYS A 62 -11.55 7.48 -13.70
CA LYS A 62 -12.67 7.64 -14.63
C LYS A 62 -13.53 6.38 -14.76
N LYS A 63 -12.92 5.20 -14.72
CA LYS A 63 -13.64 3.92 -14.80
C LYS A 63 -14.63 3.72 -13.67
N LEU A 64 -14.43 4.36 -12.53
CA LEU A 64 -15.32 4.28 -11.38
C LEU A 64 -16.53 5.20 -11.52
N LYS A 65 -16.44 6.25 -12.34
CA LYS A 65 -17.50 7.26 -12.52
C LYS A 65 -18.84 6.67 -12.97
N ASP A 66 -18.79 5.63 -13.80
CA ASP A 66 -19.97 5.00 -14.38
C ASP A 66 -20.56 3.89 -13.48
N SER A 67 -19.93 3.63 -12.32
CA SER A 67 -20.39 2.61 -11.38
C SER A 67 -21.36 3.20 -10.36
N GLN A 68 -22.44 2.47 -10.06
CA GLN A 68 -23.36 2.85 -9.00
C GLN A 68 -22.73 2.61 -7.61
N SER A 69 -22.86 3.58 -6.72
CA SER A 69 -22.43 3.45 -5.30
C SER A 69 -20.91 3.32 -5.07
N VAL A 70 -20.10 4.13 -5.75
CA VAL A 70 -18.65 4.17 -5.55
C VAL A 70 -18.30 4.76 -4.18
N THR A 71 -17.47 4.05 -3.43
CA THR A 71 -17.00 4.45 -2.10
C THR A 71 -15.58 5.03 -2.16
N LEU A 72 -15.13 5.65 -1.06
CA LEU A 72 -13.75 6.08 -0.92
C LEU A 72 -12.76 4.90 -1.07
N PHE A 73 -13.16 3.72 -0.60
CA PHE A 73 -12.36 2.50 -0.72
C PHE A 73 -12.10 2.12 -2.19
N ASP A 74 -13.10 2.26 -3.07
CA ASP A 74 -12.95 1.92 -4.49
C ASP A 74 -11.94 2.85 -5.18
N TYR A 75 -11.95 4.14 -4.84
CA TYR A 75 -10.96 5.10 -5.32
C TYR A 75 -9.54 4.78 -4.81
N ASP A 76 -9.40 4.49 -3.52
CA ASP A 76 -8.14 4.09 -2.90
C ASP A 76 -7.59 2.83 -3.56
N LEU A 77 -8.44 1.83 -3.75
CA LEU A 77 -8.08 0.56 -4.41
C LEU A 77 -7.60 0.80 -5.85
N ALA A 78 -8.37 1.56 -6.65
CA ALA A 78 -8.01 1.85 -8.04
C ALA A 78 -6.65 2.57 -8.15
N LEU A 79 -6.38 3.53 -7.26
CA LEU A 79 -5.10 4.24 -7.19
C LEU A 79 -3.96 3.32 -6.78
N ASN A 80 -4.17 2.45 -5.78
CA ASN A 80 -3.17 1.48 -5.34
C ASN A 80 -2.84 0.46 -6.43
N LEU A 81 -3.85 -0.13 -7.07
CA LEU A 81 -3.65 -1.06 -8.18
C LEU A 81 -2.92 -0.41 -9.35
N TYR A 82 -3.31 0.83 -9.69
CA TYR A 82 -2.61 1.61 -10.71
C TYR A 82 -1.15 1.84 -10.35
N TYR A 83 -0.87 2.30 -9.13
CA TYR A 83 0.49 2.60 -8.66
C TYR A 83 1.41 1.39 -8.81
N PHE A 84 1.02 0.23 -8.27
CA PHE A 84 1.86 -0.97 -8.33
C PHE A 84 2.02 -1.51 -9.75
N THR A 85 0.94 -1.51 -10.55
CA THR A 85 1.01 -2.00 -11.94
C THR A 85 1.84 -1.08 -12.83
N ALA A 86 1.71 0.23 -12.69
CA ALA A 86 2.50 1.21 -13.43
C ALA A 86 4.00 1.10 -13.04
N MET A 87 4.29 1.09 -11.74
CA MET A 87 5.66 0.95 -11.23
C MET A 87 6.33 -0.35 -11.71
N TRP A 88 5.60 -1.47 -11.66
CA TRP A 88 6.08 -2.75 -12.16
C TRP A 88 6.34 -2.75 -13.67
N LYS A 89 5.46 -2.14 -14.46
CA LYS A 89 5.59 -2.02 -15.90
C LYS A 89 6.78 -1.13 -16.27
N GLU A 90 6.87 0.05 -15.68
CA GLU A 90 7.85 1.09 -16.02
C GLU A 90 9.28 0.75 -15.54
N ARG A 91 9.46 -0.16 -14.57
CA ARG A 91 10.77 -0.51 -14.04
C ARG A 91 11.80 -0.88 -15.12
N LYS A 92 11.36 -1.61 -16.16
CA LYS A 92 12.24 -2.05 -17.27
C LYS A 92 12.64 -0.91 -18.19
N LYS A 93 11.88 0.18 -18.20
CA LYS A 93 12.15 1.36 -19.00
C LYS A 93 13.21 2.25 -18.37
N PHE A 94 13.12 2.42 -17.05
CA PHE A 94 13.98 3.34 -16.30
C PHE A 94 15.22 2.66 -15.68
N LEU A 95 15.13 1.38 -15.33
CA LEU A 95 16.18 0.65 -14.64
C LEU A 95 16.82 -0.41 -15.54
N LYS A 96 18.13 -0.65 -15.34
CA LYS A 96 18.89 -1.62 -16.13
C LYS A 96 19.82 -2.44 -15.23
N LYS A 97 20.21 -3.62 -15.72
CA LYS A 97 21.20 -4.49 -15.07
C LYS A 97 20.89 -4.69 -13.56
N LYS A 98 21.85 -4.40 -12.71
CA LYS A 98 21.77 -4.62 -11.25
C LYS A 98 20.65 -3.80 -10.59
N GLU A 99 20.44 -2.57 -11.02
CA GLU A 99 19.37 -1.71 -10.50
C GLU A 99 17.98 -2.30 -10.79
N LEU A 100 17.78 -2.84 -12.00
CA LEU A 100 16.53 -3.52 -12.37
C LEU A 100 16.33 -4.81 -11.56
N GLU A 101 17.39 -5.57 -11.31
CA GLU A 101 17.33 -6.80 -10.51
C GLU A 101 16.94 -6.50 -9.06
N LEU A 102 17.62 -5.53 -8.42
CA LEU A 102 17.35 -5.09 -7.05
C LEU A 102 15.91 -4.59 -6.92
N PHE A 103 15.52 -3.66 -7.76
CA PHE A 103 14.16 -3.11 -7.72
C PHE A 103 13.09 -4.16 -7.99
N THR A 104 13.32 -5.09 -8.95
CA THR A 104 12.37 -6.18 -9.24
C THR A 104 12.20 -7.09 -8.04
N ARG A 105 13.26 -7.38 -7.31
CA ARG A 105 13.23 -8.18 -6.08
C ARG A 105 12.49 -7.46 -4.96
N ASP A 106 12.85 -6.22 -4.70
CA ASP A 106 12.27 -5.39 -3.64
C ASP A 106 10.78 -5.16 -3.86
N CYS A 107 10.43 -4.65 -5.05
CA CYS A 107 9.06 -4.34 -5.43
C CYS A 107 8.21 -5.62 -5.55
N GLY A 108 8.72 -6.67 -6.17
CA GLY A 108 8.01 -7.93 -6.31
C GLY A 108 7.73 -8.60 -4.97
N SER A 109 8.70 -8.60 -4.06
CA SER A 109 8.51 -9.13 -2.70
C SER A 109 7.49 -8.31 -1.91
N LYS A 110 7.53 -6.97 -2.01
CA LYS A 110 6.54 -6.09 -1.37
C LYS A 110 5.13 -6.39 -1.89
N ILE A 111 4.96 -6.59 -3.19
CA ILE A 111 3.66 -6.91 -3.80
C ILE A 111 3.14 -8.27 -3.33
N ASP A 112 3.98 -9.31 -3.34
CA ASP A 112 3.59 -10.63 -2.84
C ASP A 112 3.12 -10.57 -1.39
N LEU A 113 3.90 -9.90 -0.53
CA LEU A 113 3.58 -9.72 0.89
C LEU A 113 2.27 -8.92 1.10
N LEU A 114 2.05 -7.87 0.31
CA LEU A 114 0.80 -7.10 0.34
C LEU A 114 -0.40 -7.94 -0.06
N ASN A 115 -0.30 -8.73 -1.14
CA ASN A 115 -1.38 -9.60 -1.57
C ASN A 115 -1.75 -10.62 -0.47
N MET A 116 -0.75 -11.25 0.17
CA MET A 116 -1.01 -12.16 1.30
C MET A 116 -1.71 -11.45 2.48
N GLN A 117 -1.25 -10.25 2.84
CA GLN A 117 -1.84 -9.46 3.90
C GLN A 117 -3.29 -9.05 3.56
N TRP A 118 -3.57 -8.67 2.32
CA TRP A 118 -4.92 -8.30 1.88
C TRP A 118 -5.87 -9.50 1.88
N ILE A 119 -5.43 -10.68 1.41
CA ILE A 119 -6.22 -11.91 1.52
C ILE A 119 -6.55 -12.22 2.99
N TYR A 120 -5.55 -12.17 3.86
CA TYR A 120 -5.73 -12.41 5.29
C TYR A 120 -6.77 -11.47 5.90
N ARG A 121 -6.63 -10.15 5.65
CA ARG A 121 -7.55 -9.15 6.19
C ARG A 121 -8.96 -9.32 5.64
N ALA A 122 -9.08 -9.57 4.34
CA ALA A 122 -10.36 -9.80 3.67
C ALA A 122 -11.12 -10.98 4.27
N LYS A 123 -10.40 -12.08 4.57
CA LYS A 123 -10.99 -13.28 5.20
C LYS A 123 -11.26 -13.07 6.68
N LYS A 124 -10.28 -12.62 7.45
CA LYS A 124 -10.36 -12.58 8.92
C LYS A 124 -11.28 -11.49 9.45
N HIS A 125 -11.25 -10.31 8.85
CA HIS A 125 -11.93 -9.13 9.39
C HIS A 125 -13.20 -8.75 8.63
N PHE A 126 -13.26 -9.05 7.33
CA PHE A 126 -14.36 -8.62 6.47
C PHE A 126 -15.22 -9.78 5.96
N ASN A 127 -14.76 -11.01 6.13
CA ASN A 127 -15.44 -12.23 5.63
C ASN A 127 -15.90 -12.09 4.16
N LEU A 128 -15.03 -11.54 3.30
CA LEU A 128 -15.32 -11.31 1.90
C LEU A 128 -15.39 -12.62 1.13
N LYS A 129 -16.22 -12.63 0.08
CA LYS A 129 -16.28 -13.74 -0.88
C LYS A 129 -15.00 -13.77 -1.74
N GLU A 130 -14.70 -14.91 -2.28
CA GLU A 130 -13.52 -15.17 -3.12
C GLU A 130 -13.41 -14.17 -4.29
N ALA A 131 -14.52 -13.93 -5.00
CA ALA A 131 -14.57 -12.99 -6.12
C ALA A 131 -14.18 -11.56 -5.71
N ASP A 132 -14.65 -11.12 -4.54
CA ASP A 132 -14.30 -9.80 -3.99
C ASP A 132 -12.82 -9.75 -3.59
N ILE A 133 -12.30 -10.83 -2.97
CA ILE A 133 -10.88 -10.93 -2.63
C ILE A 133 -10.02 -10.79 -3.88
N TYR A 134 -10.35 -11.50 -4.97
CA TYR A 134 -9.58 -11.39 -6.22
C TYR A 134 -9.57 -9.98 -6.80
N SER A 135 -10.66 -9.22 -6.64
CA SER A 135 -10.72 -7.83 -7.11
C SER A 135 -9.77 -6.88 -6.35
N LEU A 136 -9.40 -7.22 -5.13
CA LEU A 136 -8.49 -6.43 -4.30
C LEU A 136 -7.02 -6.64 -4.67
N LEU A 137 -6.66 -7.78 -5.27
CA LEU A 137 -5.27 -8.18 -5.41
C LEU A 137 -4.56 -7.43 -6.53
N ILE A 138 -3.31 -7.07 -6.26
CA ILE A 138 -2.40 -6.57 -7.27
C ILE A 138 -2.10 -7.72 -8.24
N PRO A 139 -2.36 -7.56 -9.57
CA PRO A 139 -2.25 -8.65 -10.54
C PRO A 139 -0.78 -8.91 -10.94
N ILE A 140 0.09 -9.04 -9.97
CA ILE A 140 1.53 -9.26 -10.13
C ILE A 140 1.93 -10.37 -9.16
N HIS A 141 2.64 -11.37 -9.66
CA HIS A 141 3.15 -12.51 -8.90
C HIS A 141 4.67 -12.57 -9.09
N TYR A 142 5.43 -12.56 -8.00
CA TYR A 142 6.89 -12.57 -8.07
C TYR A 142 7.48 -13.92 -7.63
N ARG A 143 7.28 -14.30 -6.39
CA ARG A 143 7.73 -15.59 -5.82
C ARG A 143 6.58 -16.48 -5.36
N ILE A 144 5.39 -15.91 -5.25
CA ILE A 144 4.19 -16.66 -4.94
C ILE A 144 3.51 -17.03 -6.24
N SER A 145 3.16 -18.31 -6.40
CA SER A 145 2.46 -18.77 -7.59
C SER A 145 0.98 -18.37 -7.57
N VAL A 146 0.36 -18.34 -8.75
CA VAL A 146 -1.07 -18.09 -8.90
C VAL A 146 -1.90 -19.13 -8.11
N GLU A 147 -1.44 -20.38 -8.10
CA GLU A 147 -2.08 -21.47 -7.37
C GLU A 147 -2.03 -21.25 -5.85
N GLN A 148 -0.92 -20.72 -5.33
CA GLN A 148 -0.81 -20.38 -3.90
C GLN A 148 -1.72 -19.22 -3.52
N ILE A 149 -1.77 -18.16 -4.35
CA ILE A 149 -2.71 -17.05 -4.15
C ILE A 149 -4.14 -17.56 -4.16
N LYS A 150 -4.49 -18.40 -5.15
CA LYS A 150 -5.82 -19.01 -5.26
C LYS A 150 -6.15 -19.84 -4.02
N ALA A 151 -5.27 -20.75 -3.62
CA ALA A 151 -5.48 -21.59 -2.44
C ALA A 151 -5.64 -20.76 -1.14
N MET A 152 -4.92 -19.65 -0.98
CA MET A 152 -5.11 -18.76 0.17
C MET A 152 -6.46 -18.01 0.10
N ALA A 153 -6.86 -17.54 -1.07
CA ALA A 153 -8.13 -16.83 -1.24
C ALA A 153 -9.34 -17.74 -1.05
N GLU A 154 -9.26 -19.00 -1.52
CA GLU A 154 -10.31 -20.01 -1.45
C GLU A 154 -10.29 -20.85 -0.15
N ALA A 155 -9.30 -20.68 0.73
CA ALA A 155 -9.20 -21.41 1.99
C ALA A 155 -10.51 -21.33 2.80
N ALA A 156 -11.03 -22.46 3.27
CA ALA A 156 -12.31 -22.51 3.98
C ALA A 156 -12.25 -21.87 5.38
N ASN A 157 -11.06 -21.86 6.00
CA ASN A 157 -10.81 -21.31 7.32
C ASN A 157 -9.39 -20.77 7.44
N MET A 158 -9.07 -20.16 8.57
CA MET A 158 -7.75 -19.56 8.81
C MET A 158 -6.63 -20.60 8.95
N ASP A 159 -6.91 -21.81 9.44
CA ASP A 159 -5.90 -22.86 9.56
C ASP A 159 -5.43 -23.34 8.18
N GLU A 160 -6.37 -23.50 7.25
CA GLU A 160 -6.05 -23.81 5.85
C GLU A 160 -5.27 -22.66 5.19
N PHE A 161 -5.67 -21.41 5.41
CA PHE A 161 -4.93 -20.24 4.95
C PHE A 161 -3.49 -20.26 5.45
N PHE A 162 -3.26 -20.45 6.74
CA PHE A 162 -1.91 -20.52 7.31
C PHE A 162 -1.12 -21.72 6.83
N SER A 163 -1.75 -22.85 6.60
CA SER A 163 -1.11 -24.04 6.00
C SER A 163 -0.55 -23.76 4.60
N VAL A 164 -1.26 -22.98 3.78
CA VAL A 164 -0.78 -22.57 2.46
C VAL A 164 0.29 -21.49 2.60
N LEU A 165 0.07 -20.50 3.46
CA LEU A 165 1.00 -19.40 3.72
C LEU A 165 2.38 -19.91 4.16
N GLN A 166 2.42 -20.91 5.05
CA GLN A 166 3.66 -21.52 5.57
C GLN A 166 4.53 -22.13 4.46
N LYS A 167 3.92 -22.57 3.35
CA LYS A 167 4.64 -23.13 2.20
C LYS A 167 5.23 -22.08 1.28
N THR A 168 4.95 -20.80 1.51
CA THR A 168 5.52 -19.71 0.71
C THR A 168 6.97 -19.43 1.11
N PRO A 169 7.78 -18.85 0.19
CA PRO A 169 9.16 -18.48 0.50
C PRO A 169 9.30 -17.46 1.64
N TYR A 170 8.23 -16.72 1.92
CA TYR A 170 8.22 -15.65 2.92
C TYR A 170 7.91 -16.18 4.32
N ALA A 171 6.98 -17.13 4.44
CA ALA A 171 6.42 -17.54 5.73
C ALA A 171 7.05 -18.79 6.35
N ARG A 172 7.82 -19.57 5.59
CA ARG A 172 8.37 -20.87 6.02
C ARG A 172 9.23 -20.85 7.29
N HIS A 173 9.74 -19.68 7.68
CA HIS A 173 10.60 -19.49 8.86
C HIS A 173 9.86 -18.87 10.05
N TYR A 174 8.56 -18.58 9.89
CA TYR A 174 7.73 -17.98 10.93
C TYR A 174 6.80 -19.01 11.55
N ASN A 175 6.60 -18.91 12.86
CA ASN A 175 5.60 -19.72 13.57
C ASN A 175 4.44 -18.82 14.00
N PHE A 176 3.29 -18.96 13.35
CA PHE A 176 2.08 -18.17 13.59
C PHE A 176 1.29 -18.65 14.84
N GLU A 177 1.69 -19.75 15.48
CA GLU A 177 1.09 -20.22 16.74
C GLU A 177 1.55 -19.39 17.96
N GLN A 178 2.60 -18.57 17.82
CA GLN A 178 3.21 -17.77 18.89
C GLN A 178 2.94 -16.27 18.75
N ASP A 179 1.69 -15.86 18.60
CA ASP A 179 1.25 -14.45 18.53
C ASP A 179 1.87 -13.61 17.41
N LEU A 180 2.56 -14.22 16.44
CA LEU A 180 3.11 -13.51 15.30
C LEU A 180 1.98 -13.16 14.33
N THR A 181 1.84 -11.87 14.04
CA THR A 181 0.86 -11.39 13.07
C THR A 181 1.42 -11.38 11.64
N ILE A 182 0.52 -11.40 10.66
CA ILE A 182 0.92 -11.24 9.25
C ILE A 182 1.55 -9.87 8.98
N GLU A 183 1.13 -8.85 9.73
CA GLU A 183 1.71 -7.51 9.69
C GLU A 183 3.17 -7.51 10.14
N GLN A 184 3.46 -8.20 11.24
CA GLN A 184 4.84 -8.35 11.73
C GLN A 184 5.70 -9.12 10.72
N MET A 185 5.17 -10.21 10.15
CA MET A 185 5.88 -10.94 9.09
C MET A 185 6.17 -10.04 7.88
N TYR A 186 5.21 -9.21 7.46
CA TYR A 186 5.38 -8.25 6.36
C TYR A 186 6.53 -7.28 6.64
N GLU A 187 6.51 -6.65 7.81
CA GLU A 187 7.53 -5.69 8.22
C GLU A 187 8.92 -6.35 8.32
N ASP A 188 9.01 -7.48 8.98
CA ASP A 188 10.27 -8.22 9.17
C ASP A 188 10.86 -8.69 7.82
N CYS A 189 10.03 -9.25 6.94
CA CYS A 189 10.49 -9.69 5.62
C CYS A 189 11.07 -8.53 4.80
N LEU A 190 10.41 -7.37 4.78
CA LEU A 190 10.88 -6.19 4.05
C LEU A 190 12.12 -5.59 4.71
N TYR A 191 12.14 -5.49 6.03
CA TYR A 191 13.31 -4.99 6.76
C TYR A 191 14.57 -5.81 6.47
N HIS A 192 14.44 -7.14 6.55
CA HIS A 192 15.56 -8.04 6.27
C HIS A 192 16.00 -7.98 4.81
N LEU A 193 15.05 -7.94 3.88
CA LEU A 193 15.33 -7.83 2.44
C LEU A 193 16.10 -6.54 2.14
N TYR A 194 15.55 -5.38 2.50
CA TYR A 194 16.16 -4.09 2.21
C TYR A 194 17.48 -3.88 2.94
N THR A 195 17.62 -4.41 4.16
CA THR A 195 18.90 -4.39 4.90
C THR A 195 19.97 -5.20 4.18
N ALA A 196 19.65 -6.41 3.74
CA ALA A 196 20.58 -7.27 3.02
C ALA A 196 20.99 -6.64 1.69
N ASP A 197 20.04 -6.11 0.92
CA ASP A 197 20.30 -5.50 -0.36
C ASP A 197 21.14 -4.22 -0.25
N ARG A 198 20.87 -3.36 0.73
CA ARG A 198 21.68 -2.18 1.02
C ARG A 198 23.11 -2.55 1.43
N ARG A 199 23.30 -3.57 2.28
CA ARG A 199 24.63 -4.01 2.72
C ARG A 199 25.47 -4.53 1.55
N GLN A 200 24.86 -5.28 0.64
CA GLN A 200 25.55 -5.84 -0.52
C GLN A 200 25.75 -4.82 -1.64
N ASN A 201 24.87 -3.83 -1.76
CA ASN A 201 24.85 -2.84 -2.84
C ASN A 201 24.64 -1.41 -2.31
N PRO A 202 25.58 -0.86 -1.53
CA PRO A 202 25.38 0.42 -0.82
C PRO A 202 25.24 1.64 -1.75
N TYR A 203 25.78 1.56 -2.97
CA TYR A 203 25.73 2.65 -3.96
C TYR A 203 24.68 2.42 -5.06
N SER A 204 23.56 1.79 -4.70
CA SER A 204 22.46 1.44 -5.61
C SER A 204 21.12 1.95 -5.12
N ILE A 205 20.07 1.67 -5.89
CA ILE A 205 18.66 1.93 -5.50
C ILE A 205 18.27 1.25 -4.17
N ALA A 206 18.98 0.19 -3.76
CA ALA A 206 18.73 -0.48 -2.49
C ALA A 206 18.89 0.46 -1.27
N SER A 207 19.81 1.43 -1.32
CA SER A 207 19.95 2.43 -0.26
C SER A 207 18.77 3.38 -0.20
N ILE A 208 18.20 3.74 -1.35
CA ILE A 208 17.01 4.58 -1.44
C ILE A 208 15.78 3.80 -0.95
N ASN A 209 15.61 2.56 -1.39
CA ASN A 209 14.50 1.70 -0.96
C ASN A 209 14.49 1.50 0.56
N MET A 210 15.67 1.22 1.15
CA MET A 210 15.79 1.10 2.61
C MET A 210 15.47 2.41 3.32
N TYR A 211 15.95 3.54 2.82
CA TYR A 211 15.65 4.85 3.39
C TYR A 211 14.14 5.16 3.36
N LEU A 212 13.49 4.94 2.22
CA LEU A 212 12.05 5.16 2.08
C LEU A 212 11.26 4.24 3.00
N PHE A 213 11.62 2.97 3.07
CA PHE A 213 10.98 2.02 3.99
C PHE A 213 11.09 2.48 5.46
N LEU A 214 12.27 2.88 5.91
CA LEU A 214 12.47 3.38 7.27
C LEU A 214 11.65 4.65 7.54
N LYS A 215 11.51 5.53 6.55
CA LYS A 215 10.68 6.74 6.68
C LYS A 215 9.19 6.44 6.68
N GLU A 216 8.72 5.48 5.89
CA GLU A 216 7.33 4.99 5.95
C GLU A 216 7.03 4.42 7.35
N GLU A 217 7.94 3.61 7.90
CA GLU A 217 7.81 3.04 9.26
C GLU A 217 7.84 4.10 10.36
N GLU A 218 8.73 5.09 10.26
CA GLU A 218 8.77 6.22 11.19
C GLU A 218 7.44 6.99 11.21
N LEU A 219 6.90 7.33 10.03
CA LEU A 219 5.63 8.02 9.90
C LEU A 219 4.47 7.18 10.45
N ARG A 220 4.43 5.88 10.13
CA ARG A 220 3.42 4.96 10.66
C ARG A 220 3.43 4.92 12.18
N LYS A 221 4.60 4.78 12.79
CA LYS A 221 4.77 4.76 14.25
C LYS A 221 4.36 6.07 14.90
N LEU A 222 4.74 7.20 14.33
CA LEU A 222 4.33 8.52 14.82
C LEU A 222 2.81 8.70 14.74
N THR A 223 2.19 8.34 13.61
CA THR A 223 0.74 8.42 13.44
C THR A 223 0.03 7.52 14.45
N THR A 224 0.46 6.27 14.62
CA THR A 224 -0.10 5.35 15.61
C THR A 224 0.02 5.90 17.04
N ALA A 225 1.18 6.45 17.41
CA ALA A 225 1.38 7.06 18.72
C ALA A 225 0.44 8.25 18.96
N MET A 226 0.28 9.12 17.95
CA MET A 226 -0.64 10.26 18.03
C MET A 226 -2.11 9.81 18.17
N GLU A 227 -2.51 8.77 17.46
CA GLU A 227 -3.85 8.20 17.59
C GLU A 227 -4.06 7.56 18.96
N CYS A 228 -3.10 6.82 19.48
CA CYS A 228 -3.16 6.27 20.84
C CYS A 228 -3.35 7.38 21.90
N ILE A 229 -2.61 8.48 21.79
CA ILE A 229 -2.76 9.64 22.68
C ILE A 229 -4.16 10.24 22.52
N ARG A 230 -4.66 10.40 21.31
CA ARG A 230 -6.00 10.92 21.01
C ARG A 230 -7.11 10.05 21.65
N TYR A 231 -6.91 8.73 21.68
CA TYR A 231 -7.84 7.80 22.33
C TYR A 231 -7.61 7.63 23.85
N GLY A 232 -6.66 8.35 24.43
CA GLY A 232 -6.39 8.33 25.87
C GLY A 232 -5.69 7.07 26.38
N LEU A 233 -4.98 6.35 25.50
CA LEU A 233 -4.22 5.16 25.88
C LEU A 233 -2.99 5.56 26.71
N ASN A 234 -2.63 4.71 27.66
CA ASN A 234 -1.42 4.91 28.47
C ASN A 234 -0.14 4.59 27.68
N SER A 235 1.01 4.96 28.23
CA SER A 235 2.30 4.79 27.57
C SER A 235 2.65 3.33 27.27
N GLY A 236 2.27 2.39 28.16
CA GLY A 236 2.53 0.96 27.95
C GLY A 236 1.72 0.38 26.81
N GLU A 237 0.42 0.71 26.75
CA GLU A 237 -0.46 0.33 25.64
C GLU A 237 0.02 0.94 24.31
N THR A 238 0.37 2.23 24.34
CA THR A 238 0.91 2.92 23.15
C THR A 238 2.18 2.25 22.62
N LEU A 239 3.12 1.89 23.49
CA LEU A 239 4.33 1.19 23.09
C LEU A 239 4.03 -0.18 22.46
N GLY A 240 3.03 -0.89 22.97
CA GLY A 240 2.55 -2.15 22.38
C GLY A 240 2.08 -1.97 20.93
N TYR A 241 1.32 -0.91 20.63
CA TYR A 241 0.82 -0.63 19.27
C TYR A 241 1.91 -0.09 18.34
N VAL A 242 2.85 0.67 18.83
CA VAL A 242 3.95 1.24 18.04
C VAL A 242 5.01 0.18 17.66
N GLY A 243 4.92 -1.02 18.26
CA GLY A 243 5.85 -2.10 17.96
C GLY A 243 7.23 -1.86 18.57
N GLY A 244 7.27 -1.29 19.77
CA GLY A 244 8.49 -1.08 20.53
C GLY A 244 9.04 -2.39 21.05
N LYS A 245 9.83 -3.11 20.26
CA LYS A 245 10.95 -3.86 20.79
C LYS A 245 12.10 -2.86 20.92
N ILE A 246 12.35 -2.42 22.17
CA ILE A 246 13.58 -1.76 22.57
C ILE A 246 14.72 -2.79 22.47
#